data_bc440e8d3d4644eef6269c9a14e06b4e
#
_entry.id   bc440e8d3d4644eef6269c9a14e06b4e
#
_cell.length_a   1.000
_cell.length_b   1.000
_cell.length_c   1.000
_cell.angle_alpha   90.00
_cell.angle_beta   90.00
_cell.angle_gamma   90.00
#
_symmetry.space_group_name_H-M   'P 1'
#
loop_
_entity.id
_entity.type
_entity.pdbx_description
1 polymer ?
#
loop_
_entity_poly.entity_id
_entity_poly.type
_entity_poly.pdbx_seq_one_letter_code
_entity_poly.pdbx_strand_id
1 'polypeptide(L)'
;MPESQAFPSEIESFIAYCIDSVEQVEVLLLLAHAERSWTIAELSEHLRSSRRSVGLRLVSLVAHGLVARDGVSFRYAASSDDDALVKRLGTVYEERRSAVIDRIFSAKRDPLQHFADAFRLREDSTDG
;
A
#
# COMPACT_ATOMS: atom_id res chain seq x y z
N MET A 1 25.76 9.35 -0.08
CA MET A 1 25.16 10.42 -0.89
C MET A 1 23.85 10.83 -0.30
N PRO A 2 23.69 12.09 0.05
CA PRO A 2 22.45 12.53 0.68
C PRO A 2 21.19 12.26 -0.15
N GLU A 3 21.27 12.50 -1.45
CA GLU A 3 20.10 12.28 -2.31
C GLU A 3 19.69 10.83 -2.36
N SER A 4 20.65 9.93 -2.32
CA SER A 4 20.34 8.50 -2.37
C SER A 4 19.77 8.01 -1.05
N GLN A 5 19.92 8.80 0.01
CA GLN A 5 19.38 8.49 1.32
C GLN A 5 17.97 9.02 1.47
N ALA A 6 17.60 10.01 0.68
CA ALA A 6 16.28 10.61 0.77
C ALA A 6 15.21 9.62 0.33
N PHE A 7 14.14 9.54 1.11
CA PHE A 7 13.01 8.70 0.76
C PHE A 7 12.08 9.50 -0.16
N PRO A 8 11.64 8.93 -1.29
CA PRO A 8 10.78 9.67 -2.23
C PRO A 8 9.48 10.13 -1.55
N SER A 9 9.22 11.42 -1.61
CA SER A 9 8.06 12.00 -0.93
C SER A 9 6.73 11.46 -1.47
N GLU A 10 6.66 11.17 -2.76
CA GLU A 10 5.46 10.58 -3.35
C GLU A 10 5.15 9.22 -2.76
N ILE A 11 6.19 8.42 -2.55
CA ILE A 11 6.03 7.08 -1.98
C ILE A 11 5.68 7.19 -0.51
N GLU A 12 6.28 8.15 0.20
CA GLU A 12 5.94 8.38 1.60
C GLU A 12 4.46 8.72 1.76
N SER A 13 3.94 9.60 0.90
CA SER A 13 2.53 9.95 0.92
C SER A 13 1.64 8.78 0.57
N PHE A 14 2.04 7.99 -0.41
CA PHE A 14 1.29 6.82 -0.82
C PHE A 14 1.20 5.81 0.32
N ILE A 15 2.30 5.59 1.02
CA ILE A 15 2.34 4.70 2.18
C ILE A 15 1.40 5.22 3.26
N ALA A 16 1.48 6.51 3.57
CA ALA A 16 0.68 7.10 4.63
C ALA A 16 -0.82 6.98 4.33
N TYR A 17 -1.21 7.13 3.08
CA TYR A 17 -2.62 7.09 2.69
C TYR A 17 -3.18 5.71 2.48
N CYS A 18 -2.39 4.82 1.89
CA CYS A 18 -2.93 3.56 1.37
C CYS A 18 -2.43 2.31 2.07
N ILE A 19 -1.34 2.41 2.81
CA ILE A 19 -0.66 1.23 3.35
C ILE A 19 -0.76 1.18 4.86
N ASP A 20 -1.33 0.11 5.38
CA ASP A 20 -1.49 -0.08 6.83
C ASP A 20 -0.43 -0.98 7.44
N SER A 21 0.19 -1.83 6.63
CA SER A 21 1.11 -2.83 7.16
C SER A 21 2.05 -3.31 6.07
N VAL A 22 3.12 -3.96 6.52
CA VAL A 22 4.07 -4.59 5.60
C VAL A 22 3.37 -5.69 4.79
N GLU A 23 2.49 -6.44 5.45
CA GLU A 23 1.74 -7.49 4.76
C GLU A 23 0.92 -6.93 3.61
N GLN A 24 0.34 -5.75 3.79
CA GLN A 24 -0.43 -5.11 2.74
C GLN A 24 0.44 -4.78 1.53
N VAL A 25 1.66 -4.32 1.76
CA VAL A 25 2.61 -4.09 0.68
C VAL A 25 2.87 -5.39 -0.08
N GLU A 26 3.09 -6.47 0.66
CA GLU A 26 3.39 -7.75 0.03
C GLU A 26 2.21 -8.29 -0.76
N VAL A 27 1.01 -8.15 -0.25
CA VAL A 27 -0.20 -8.55 -0.99
C VAL A 27 -0.32 -7.73 -2.27
N LEU A 28 -0.17 -6.41 -2.15
CA LEU A 28 -0.30 -5.50 -3.29
C LEU A 28 0.73 -5.80 -4.37
N LEU A 29 1.99 -5.95 -3.98
CA LEU A 29 3.06 -6.19 -4.94
C LEU A 29 2.93 -7.56 -5.61
N LEU A 30 2.46 -8.55 -4.87
CA LEU A 30 2.24 -9.88 -5.45
C LEU A 30 1.15 -9.82 -6.52
N LEU A 31 0.04 -9.15 -6.22
CA LEU A 31 -1.04 -8.99 -7.18
C LEU A 31 -0.61 -8.20 -8.40
N ALA A 32 0.16 -7.14 -8.19
CA ALA A 32 0.63 -6.30 -9.28
C ALA A 32 1.59 -7.05 -10.20
N HIS A 33 2.43 -7.89 -9.61
CA HIS A 33 3.44 -8.61 -10.37
C HIS A 33 2.88 -9.79 -11.17
N ALA A 34 1.96 -10.52 -10.56
CA ALA A 34 1.48 -11.78 -11.14
C ALA A 34 0.48 -11.60 -12.27
N GLU A 35 -0.21 -10.49 -12.32
CA GLU A 35 -1.17 -10.18 -13.39
C GLU A 35 -2.23 -11.26 -13.59
N ARG A 36 -2.72 -11.82 -12.49
CA ARG A 36 -3.83 -12.76 -12.52
C ARG A 36 -4.69 -12.57 -11.28
N SER A 37 -5.85 -13.23 -11.28
CA SER A 37 -6.70 -13.22 -10.10
C SER A 37 -6.21 -14.25 -9.09
N TRP A 38 -6.35 -13.90 -7.82
CA TRP A 38 -5.94 -14.75 -6.70
C TRP A 38 -7.07 -14.87 -5.70
N THR A 39 -7.26 -16.04 -5.13
CA THR A 39 -8.18 -16.20 -4.01
C THR A 39 -7.45 -15.89 -2.72
N ILE A 40 -8.22 -15.64 -1.65
CA ILE A 40 -7.63 -15.41 -0.32
C ILE A 40 -6.79 -16.63 0.10
N ALA A 41 -7.29 -17.83 -0.18
CA ALA A 41 -6.57 -19.05 0.18
C ALA A 41 -5.20 -19.11 -0.50
N GLU A 42 -5.16 -18.79 -1.79
CA GLU A 42 -3.91 -18.80 -2.55
C GLU A 42 -2.92 -17.77 -2.01
N LEU A 43 -3.41 -16.56 -1.74
CA LEU A 43 -2.56 -15.50 -1.20
C LEU A 43 -2.04 -15.87 0.19
N SER A 44 -2.92 -16.38 1.03
CA SER A 44 -2.59 -16.79 2.38
C SER A 44 -1.48 -17.85 2.38
N GLU A 45 -1.61 -18.82 1.50
CA GLU A 45 -0.62 -19.88 1.38
C GLU A 45 0.72 -19.36 0.86
N HIS A 46 0.67 -18.53 -0.17
CA HIS A 46 1.88 -17.97 -0.77
C HIS A 46 2.65 -17.09 0.22
N LEU A 47 1.93 -16.28 0.98
CA LEU A 47 2.54 -15.33 1.91
C LEU A 47 2.74 -15.92 3.30
N ARG A 48 2.28 -17.13 3.52
CA ARG A 48 2.35 -17.81 4.81
C ARG A 48 1.71 -16.97 5.91
N SER A 49 0.53 -16.46 5.60
CA SER A 49 -0.22 -15.62 6.52
C SER A 49 -1.62 -16.19 6.67
N SER A 50 -2.36 -15.76 7.69
CA SER A 50 -3.71 -16.27 7.89
C SER A 50 -4.65 -15.68 6.85
N ARG A 51 -5.70 -16.44 6.53
CA ARG A 51 -6.74 -15.95 5.60
C ARG A 51 -7.42 -14.70 6.13
N ARG A 52 -7.61 -14.64 7.43
CA ARG A 52 -8.23 -13.47 8.06
C ARG A 52 -7.39 -12.23 7.85
N SER A 53 -6.09 -12.34 8.08
CA SER A 53 -5.18 -11.20 7.93
C SER A 53 -5.13 -10.74 6.47
N VAL A 54 -4.96 -11.68 5.55
CA VAL A 54 -4.94 -11.36 4.12
C VAL A 54 -6.25 -10.73 3.69
N GLY A 55 -7.37 -11.25 4.17
CA GLY A 55 -8.68 -10.70 3.85
C GLY A 55 -8.82 -9.24 4.27
N LEU A 56 -8.30 -8.91 5.45
CA LEU A 56 -8.34 -7.53 5.93
C LEU A 56 -7.51 -6.61 5.03
N ARG A 57 -6.34 -7.09 4.57
CA ARG A 57 -5.50 -6.29 3.67
C ARG A 57 -6.20 -6.06 2.33
N LEU A 58 -6.86 -7.09 1.83
CA LEU A 58 -7.58 -6.99 0.56
C LEU A 58 -8.75 -6.00 0.65
N VAL A 59 -9.49 -6.01 1.75
CA VAL A 59 -10.59 -5.05 1.95
C VAL A 59 -10.05 -3.63 1.84
N SER A 60 -8.94 -3.35 2.49
CA SER A 60 -8.32 -2.03 2.45
C SER A 60 -7.86 -1.67 1.04
N LEU A 61 -7.21 -2.61 0.35
CA LEU A 61 -6.71 -2.35 -1.01
C LEU A 61 -7.86 -2.11 -1.99
N VAL A 62 -8.96 -2.82 -1.82
CA VAL A 62 -10.16 -2.59 -2.64
C VAL A 62 -10.72 -1.20 -2.36
N ALA A 63 -10.77 -0.81 -1.09
CA ALA A 63 -11.29 0.50 -0.71
C ALA A 63 -10.46 1.63 -1.30
N HIS A 64 -9.16 1.41 -1.48
CA HIS A 64 -8.28 2.42 -2.08
C HIS A 64 -8.22 2.34 -3.60
N GLY A 65 -8.98 1.44 -4.21
CA GLY A 65 -9.05 1.34 -5.67
C GLY A 65 -7.83 0.69 -6.31
N LEU A 66 -7.02 -0.01 -5.53
CA LEU A 66 -5.82 -0.66 -6.05
C LEU A 66 -6.05 -2.09 -6.47
N VAL A 67 -7.09 -2.71 -5.94
CA VAL A 67 -7.44 -4.10 -6.19
C VAL A 67 -8.94 -4.18 -6.46
N ALA A 68 -9.34 -5.05 -7.35
CA ALA A 68 -10.75 -5.29 -7.65
C ALA A 68 -11.12 -6.70 -7.24
N ARG A 69 -12.31 -6.84 -6.69
CA ARG A 69 -12.85 -8.14 -6.35
C ARG A 69 -13.58 -8.69 -7.58
N ASP A 70 -13.35 -9.94 -7.86
CA ASP A 70 -13.96 -10.64 -8.99
C ASP A 70 -14.48 -11.98 -8.48
N GLY A 71 -15.72 -12.00 -8.01
CA GLY A 71 -16.28 -13.17 -7.37
C GLY A 71 -15.55 -13.48 -6.07
N VAL A 72 -14.92 -14.65 -6.00
CA VAL A 72 -14.14 -15.05 -4.83
C VAL A 72 -12.66 -14.72 -4.98
N SER A 73 -12.29 -14.09 -6.09
CA SER A 73 -10.90 -13.77 -6.39
C SER A 73 -10.67 -12.26 -6.37
N PHE A 74 -9.41 -11.88 -6.34
CA PHE A 74 -8.99 -10.49 -6.33
C PHE A 74 -7.91 -10.30 -7.37
N ARG A 75 -7.92 -9.16 -8.02
CA ARG A 75 -6.93 -8.85 -9.05
C ARG A 75 -6.46 -7.41 -8.93
N TYR A 76 -5.27 -7.17 -9.40
CA TYR A 76 -4.70 -5.82 -9.43
C TYR A 76 -5.50 -4.94 -10.38
N ALA A 77 -5.85 -3.75 -9.94
CA ALA A 77 -6.73 -2.87 -10.72
C ALA A 77 -6.39 -1.39 -10.54
N ALA A 78 -5.14 -1.08 -10.26
CA ALA A 78 -4.73 0.30 -10.06
C ALA A 78 -4.87 1.11 -11.33
N SER A 79 -5.25 2.40 -11.19
CA SER A 79 -5.26 3.34 -12.30
C SER A 79 -3.83 3.55 -12.82
N SER A 80 -3.69 4.20 -13.98
CA SER A 80 -2.36 4.50 -14.52
C SER A 80 -1.49 5.27 -13.52
N ASP A 81 -2.08 6.27 -12.87
CA ASP A 81 -1.35 7.08 -11.91
C ASP A 81 -0.93 6.28 -10.68
N ASP A 82 -1.87 5.49 -10.16
CA ASP A 82 -1.57 4.65 -9.00
C ASP A 82 -0.59 3.54 -9.36
N ASP A 83 -0.70 3.00 -10.56
CA ASP A 83 0.21 1.95 -11.01
C ASP A 83 1.65 2.44 -11.03
N ALA A 84 1.88 3.68 -11.45
CA ALA A 84 3.21 4.27 -11.43
C ALA A 84 3.75 4.31 -10.00
N LEU A 85 2.90 4.68 -9.04
CA LEU A 85 3.30 4.72 -7.63
C LEU A 85 3.56 3.33 -7.08
N VAL A 86 2.72 2.36 -7.45
CA VAL A 86 2.91 0.98 -6.99
C VAL A 86 4.22 0.41 -7.52
N LYS A 87 4.54 0.68 -8.78
CA LYS A 87 5.80 0.21 -9.38
C LYS A 87 7.00 0.83 -8.68
N ARG A 88 6.94 2.12 -8.38
CA ARG A 88 8.00 2.77 -7.65
C ARG A 88 8.11 2.23 -6.23
N LEU A 89 6.99 2.00 -5.59
CA LEU A 89 6.98 1.37 -4.26
C LEU A 89 7.67 0.01 -4.31
N GLY A 90 7.37 -0.78 -5.33
CA GLY A 90 8.01 -2.09 -5.50
C GLY A 90 9.52 -1.98 -5.60
N THR A 91 10.01 -1.02 -6.38
CA THR A 91 11.44 -0.79 -6.53
C THR A 91 12.07 -0.36 -5.22
N VAL A 92 11.45 0.60 -4.53
CA VAL A 92 11.96 1.07 -3.24
C VAL A 92 11.94 -0.04 -2.20
N TYR A 93 10.88 -0.83 -2.19
CA TYR A 93 10.77 -1.95 -1.25
C TYR A 93 11.86 -2.99 -1.48
N GLU A 94 12.17 -3.25 -2.74
CA GLU A 94 13.22 -4.20 -3.10
C GLU A 94 14.59 -3.69 -2.70
N GLU A 95 14.86 -2.41 -2.93
CA GLU A 95 16.16 -1.81 -2.70
C GLU A 95 16.35 -1.29 -1.28
N ARG A 96 15.29 -0.84 -0.65
CA ARG A 96 15.35 -0.19 0.66
C ARG A 96 14.23 -0.68 1.56
N ARG A 97 14.16 -1.98 1.72
CA ARG A 97 13.08 -2.61 2.48
C ARG A 97 12.92 -2.05 3.89
N SER A 98 14.04 -1.89 4.59
CA SER A 98 14.01 -1.37 5.97
C SER A 98 13.43 0.03 6.03
N ALA A 99 13.74 0.86 5.04
CA ALA A 99 13.22 2.23 5.00
C ALA A 99 11.72 2.24 4.80
N VAL A 100 11.19 1.36 3.94
CA VAL A 100 9.75 1.24 3.72
C VAL A 100 9.06 0.79 5.01
N ILE A 101 9.61 -0.23 5.65
CA ILE A 101 9.07 -0.75 6.90
C ILE A 101 9.03 0.35 7.96
N ASP A 102 10.12 1.12 8.07
CA ASP A 102 10.17 2.24 9.01
C ASP A 102 9.08 3.28 8.75
N ARG A 103 8.84 3.60 7.47
CA ARG A 103 7.81 4.57 7.13
C ARG A 103 6.42 4.07 7.50
N ILE A 104 6.16 2.79 7.29
CA ILE A 104 4.87 2.20 7.67
C ILE A 104 4.67 2.28 9.16
N PHE A 105 5.68 1.89 9.94
CA PHE A 105 5.58 1.93 11.40
C PHE A 105 5.50 3.34 11.93
N SER A 106 6.21 4.28 11.33
CA SER A 106 6.16 5.69 11.75
C SER A 106 4.78 6.28 11.56
N ALA A 107 4.14 5.98 10.44
CA ALA A 107 2.80 6.47 10.16
C ALA A 107 1.80 5.94 11.19
N LYS A 108 1.98 4.69 11.62
CA LYS A 108 1.10 4.09 12.62
C LYS A 108 1.38 4.57 14.03
N ARG A 109 2.64 4.85 14.34
CA ARG A 109 3.04 5.28 15.67
C ARG A 109 2.57 6.69 16.02
N ASP A 110 2.31 7.49 15.00
CA ASP A 110 1.89 8.87 15.23
C ASP A 110 0.50 9.11 14.61
N PRO A 111 -0.55 8.53 15.21
CA PRO A 111 -1.89 8.69 14.68
C PRO A 111 -2.39 10.13 14.71
N LEU A 112 -1.92 10.92 15.68
CA LEU A 112 -2.31 12.32 15.76
C LEU A 112 -1.77 13.11 14.58
N GLN A 113 -0.53 12.88 14.21
CA GLN A 113 0.08 13.56 13.08
C GLN A 113 -0.63 13.15 11.79
N HIS A 114 -0.88 11.87 11.65
CA HIS A 114 -1.57 11.35 10.47
C HIS A 114 -2.97 11.95 10.35
N PHE A 115 -3.68 12.02 11.46
CA PHE A 115 -5.01 12.60 11.51
C PHE A 115 -4.97 14.08 11.15
N ALA A 116 -4.00 14.82 11.70
CA ALA A 116 -3.85 16.23 11.42
C ALA A 116 -3.57 16.50 9.94
N ASP A 117 -2.75 15.68 9.33
CA ASP A 117 -2.42 15.82 7.91
C ASP A 117 -3.65 15.55 7.03
N ALA A 118 -4.43 14.54 7.36
CA ALA A 118 -5.65 14.23 6.64
C ALA A 118 -6.66 15.38 6.77
N PHE A 119 -6.76 15.94 7.96
CA PHE A 119 -7.66 17.06 8.22
C PHE A 119 -7.26 18.31 7.42
N ARG A 120 -5.95 18.56 7.36
CA ARG A 120 -5.41 19.70 6.62
C ARG A 120 -5.71 19.57 5.12
N LEU A 121 -5.55 18.36 4.59
CA LEU A 121 -5.85 18.13 3.18
C LEU A 121 -7.32 18.33 2.88
N ARG A 122 -8.18 17.96 3.80
CA ARG A 122 -9.62 18.16 3.64
C ARG A 122 -9.97 19.64 3.63
N GLU A 123 -9.33 20.43 4.48
CA GLU A 123 -9.53 21.86 4.53
C GLU A 123 -9.10 22.51 3.22
N ASP A 124 -7.96 22.11 2.70
CA ASP A 124 -7.46 22.62 1.44
C ASP A 124 -8.44 22.35 0.30
N SER A 125 -9.03 21.16 0.29
CA SER A 125 -10.04 20.80 -0.68
C SER A 125 -11.27 21.68 -0.58
N THR A 126 -11.66 22.01 0.64
CA THR A 126 -12.84 22.82 0.90
C THR A 126 -12.62 24.26 0.46
N ASP A 127 -11.43 24.75 0.68
CA ASP A 127 -11.09 26.13 0.33
C ASP A 127 -10.93 26.34 -1.17
N GLY A 128 -10.62 25.31 -1.87
CA GLY A 128 -10.49 25.37 -3.31
C GLY A 128 -11.83 25.47 -3.98
#